data_d5e1613aa3cef86e043ea5e0bc6945b1
#
_entry.id   d5e1613aa3cef86e043ea5e0bc6945b1
#
_cell.length_a   1.000
_cell.length_b   1.000
_cell.length_c   1.000
_cell.angle_alpha   90.00
_cell.angle_beta   90.00
_cell.angle_gamma   90.00
#
_symmetry.space_group_name_H-M   'P 1'
#
loop_
_entity.id
_entity.type
_entity.pdbx_description
1 polymer ?
#
loop_
_entity_poly.entity_id
_entity_poly.type
_entity_poly.pdbx_seq_one_letter_code
_entity_poly.pdbx_strand_id
1 'polypeptide(L)'
;SMGGAIALAAISQGLVKVDAAAFCAPMWGLKSRFFGMRYLVWAMRATGRAGDYAIQPGPPETFETNIVTHDKQRWQMQRALIDAQPDLELGPVTWGWLGASLSIVDTFSKPKALKQVAIPVFVASAEEEQLVDNAAHEKICARLPDCEHGVIEGAMHEILMETDTRRQEFWEGFQRLLRRANI
;
A
#
# COMPACT_ATOMS: atom_id res chain seq x y z
N SER A 1 -0.05 0.37 -2.92
CA SER A 1 0.18 0.55 -1.47
C SER A 1 -0.21 1.93 -0.97
N MET A 2 0.50 3.01 -1.33
CA MET A 2 0.20 4.39 -0.88
C MET A 2 -1.22 4.84 -1.25
N GLY A 3 -1.66 4.57 -2.49
CA GLY A 3 -3.03 4.86 -2.94
C GLY A 3 -4.10 4.22 -2.03
N GLY A 4 -3.85 3.00 -1.55
CA GLY A 4 -4.74 2.31 -0.61
C GLY A 4 -4.85 3.01 0.75
N ALA A 5 -3.75 3.59 1.25
CA ALA A 5 -3.79 4.38 2.47
C ALA A 5 -4.58 5.70 2.28
N ILE A 6 -4.33 6.40 1.17
CA ILE A 6 -5.04 7.64 0.83
C ILE A 6 -6.54 7.36 0.65
N ALA A 7 -6.91 6.32 -0.09
CA ALA A 7 -8.30 5.96 -0.34
C ALA A 7 -9.05 5.63 0.95
N LEU A 8 -8.49 4.77 1.81
CA LEU A 8 -9.12 4.47 3.09
C LEU A 8 -9.27 5.71 3.97
N ALA A 9 -8.26 6.58 4.01
CA ALA A 9 -8.35 7.83 4.76
C ALA A 9 -9.44 8.75 4.22
N ALA A 10 -9.57 8.88 2.90
CA ALA A 10 -10.58 9.71 2.26
C ALA A 10 -12.01 9.16 2.52
N ILE A 11 -12.19 7.84 2.41
CA ILE A 11 -13.48 7.19 2.70
C ILE A 11 -13.83 7.37 4.19
N SER A 12 -12.88 7.12 5.09
CA SER A 12 -13.09 7.22 6.53
C SER A 12 -13.42 8.64 7.02
N GLN A 13 -13.06 9.65 6.25
CA GLN A 13 -13.35 11.06 6.52
C GLN A 13 -14.60 11.57 5.75
N GLY A 14 -15.24 10.71 4.95
CA GLY A 14 -16.39 11.10 4.13
C GLY A 14 -16.06 12.04 2.97
N LEU A 15 -14.78 12.14 2.58
CA LEU A 15 -14.32 12.98 1.47
C LEU A 15 -14.68 12.40 0.11
N VAL A 16 -14.85 11.09 0.03
CA VAL A 16 -15.33 10.37 -1.15
C VAL A 16 -16.45 9.42 -0.76
N LYS A 17 -17.39 9.20 -1.67
CA LYS A 17 -18.48 8.23 -1.53
C LYS A 17 -18.29 7.16 -2.59
N VAL A 18 -18.25 5.90 -2.16
CA VAL A 18 -18.13 4.72 -3.02
C VAL A 18 -19.04 3.63 -2.46
N ASP A 19 -19.45 2.69 -3.29
CA ASP A 19 -20.34 1.60 -2.89
C ASP A 19 -19.58 0.40 -2.32
N ALA A 20 -18.32 0.23 -2.71
CA ALA A 20 -17.41 -0.79 -2.20
C ALA A 20 -15.95 -0.34 -2.39
N ALA A 21 -15.00 -0.99 -1.72
CA ALA A 21 -13.58 -0.72 -1.87
C ALA A 21 -12.74 -1.99 -1.85
N ALA A 22 -11.88 -2.18 -2.87
CA ALA A 22 -10.87 -3.22 -2.90
C ALA A 22 -9.48 -2.62 -2.73
N PHE A 23 -8.67 -3.22 -1.88
CA PHE A 23 -7.31 -2.77 -1.58
C PHE A 23 -6.31 -3.90 -1.86
N CYS A 24 -5.24 -3.55 -2.57
CA CYS A 24 -4.15 -4.42 -2.94
C CYS A 24 -2.90 -3.98 -2.18
N ALA A 25 -2.41 -4.80 -1.26
CA ALA A 25 -1.25 -4.53 -0.40
C ALA A 25 -1.18 -3.07 0.10
N PRO A 26 -2.24 -2.54 0.77
CA PRO A 26 -2.31 -1.11 1.10
C PRO A 26 -1.31 -0.72 2.18
N MET A 27 -0.75 0.48 2.10
CA MET A 27 0.16 1.03 3.11
C MET A 27 -0.60 1.47 4.37
N TRP A 28 -1.22 0.52 5.06
CA TRP A 28 -1.89 0.75 6.34
C TRP A 28 -0.98 0.59 7.54
N GLY A 29 0.22 0.06 7.33
CA GLY A 29 1.34 -0.01 8.23
C GLY A 29 2.65 -0.05 7.45
N LEU A 30 3.75 0.40 8.06
CA LEU A 30 5.08 0.30 7.50
C LEU A 30 5.84 -0.83 8.18
N LYS A 31 6.45 -1.74 7.41
CA LYS A 31 7.21 -2.89 7.93
C LYS A 31 8.49 -2.43 8.62
N SER A 32 9.19 -1.49 8.03
CA SER A 32 10.44 -0.96 8.59
C SER A 32 10.16 0.24 9.50
N ARG A 33 10.20 0.01 10.81
CA ARG A 33 10.11 1.06 11.84
C ARG A 33 11.24 0.87 12.83
N PHE A 34 12.00 1.92 13.11
CA PHE A 34 12.98 1.93 14.19
C PHE A 34 12.57 2.90 15.29
N PHE A 35 13.06 2.64 16.50
CA PHE A 35 12.85 3.54 17.63
C PHE A 35 13.41 4.93 17.30
N GLY A 36 12.60 5.98 17.51
CA GLY A 36 13.01 7.35 17.21
C GLY A 36 12.78 7.84 15.79
N MET A 37 12.32 6.99 14.84
CA MET A 37 12.02 7.39 13.46
C MET A 37 11.17 8.67 13.39
N ARG A 38 10.13 8.77 14.22
CA ARG A 38 9.23 9.94 14.23
C ARG A 38 9.95 11.23 14.62
N TYR A 39 10.84 11.16 15.59
CA TYR A 39 11.65 12.32 16.02
C TYR A 39 12.62 12.74 14.93
N LEU A 40 13.26 11.77 14.27
CA LEU A 40 14.16 12.06 13.14
C LEU A 40 13.39 12.69 11.97
N VAL A 41 12.25 12.14 11.58
CA VAL A 41 11.39 12.70 10.53
C VAL A 41 10.95 14.12 10.90
N TRP A 42 10.54 14.35 12.15
CA TRP A 42 10.16 15.67 12.62
C TRP A 42 11.33 16.66 12.53
N ALA A 43 12.52 16.30 13.02
CA ALA A 43 13.71 17.14 12.98
C ALA A 43 14.13 17.51 11.53
N MET A 44 14.13 16.53 10.62
CA MET A 44 14.46 16.75 9.22
C MET A 44 13.47 17.71 8.54
N ARG A 45 12.18 17.58 8.84
CA ARG A 45 11.16 18.49 8.31
C ARG A 45 11.27 19.89 8.93
N ALA A 46 11.50 19.99 10.24
CA ALA A 46 11.65 21.26 10.94
C ALA A 46 12.88 22.06 10.47
N THR A 47 13.93 21.39 10.03
CA THR A 47 15.14 22.01 9.46
C THR A 47 15.06 22.31 7.97
N GLY A 48 13.86 22.20 7.34
CA GLY A 48 13.66 22.49 5.92
C GLY A 48 14.11 21.39 4.97
N ARG A 49 14.49 20.23 5.47
CA ARG A 49 15.02 19.09 4.70
C ARG A 49 13.94 18.06 4.30
N ALA A 50 12.69 18.47 4.25
CA ALA A 50 11.57 17.59 3.89
C ALA A 50 11.71 16.97 2.48
N GLY A 51 12.34 17.69 1.53
CA GLY A 51 12.59 17.24 0.17
C GLY A 51 13.80 16.31 0.02
N ASP A 52 14.66 16.20 1.04
CA ASP A 52 15.83 15.33 0.97
C ASP A 52 15.41 13.86 1.05
N TYR A 53 16.18 12.99 0.40
CA TYR A 53 15.96 11.56 0.48
C TYR A 53 16.24 11.03 1.88
N ALA A 54 15.31 10.25 2.42
CA ALA A 54 15.46 9.51 3.67
C ALA A 54 16.30 8.24 3.49
N ILE A 55 16.33 7.71 2.27
CA ILE A 55 17.15 6.57 1.84
C ILE A 55 17.94 7.05 0.63
N GLN A 56 19.24 6.80 0.61
CA GLN A 56 20.05 7.17 -0.54
C GLN A 56 19.68 6.30 -1.77
N PRO A 57 19.72 6.88 -2.99
CA PRO A 57 19.55 6.10 -4.21
C PRO A 57 20.55 4.93 -4.25
N GLY A 58 20.04 3.75 -4.50
CA GLY A 58 20.84 2.56 -4.75
C GLY A 58 21.23 2.41 -6.22
N PRO A 59 21.90 1.31 -6.59
CA PRO A 59 22.09 0.95 -7.99
C PRO A 59 20.70 0.74 -8.66
N PRO A 60 20.63 0.84 -10.00
CA PRO A 60 19.41 0.53 -10.73
C PRO A 60 18.88 -0.85 -10.36
N GLU A 61 17.56 -0.94 -10.16
CA GLU A 61 16.89 -2.20 -9.85
C GLU A 61 16.97 -3.15 -11.03
N THR A 62 17.31 -4.41 -10.77
CA THR A 62 17.22 -5.51 -11.73
C THR A 62 16.10 -6.45 -11.34
N PHE A 63 15.69 -7.36 -12.24
CA PHE A 63 14.68 -8.34 -11.90
C PHE A 63 15.10 -9.24 -10.71
N GLU A 64 16.39 -9.54 -10.59
CA GLU A 64 16.94 -10.37 -9.53
C GLU A 64 16.95 -9.67 -8.16
N THR A 65 16.93 -8.35 -8.15
CA THR A 65 16.90 -7.53 -6.92
C THR A 65 15.52 -6.95 -6.60
N ASN A 66 14.56 -7.13 -7.51
CA ASN A 66 13.21 -6.63 -7.26
C ASN A 66 12.54 -7.42 -6.12
N ILE A 67 11.68 -6.75 -5.39
CA ILE A 67 10.94 -7.30 -4.24
C ILE A 67 9.42 -7.13 -4.40
N VAL A 68 8.96 -6.88 -5.63
CA VAL A 68 7.57 -6.50 -5.86
C VAL A 68 6.78 -7.51 -6.68
N THR A 69 7.43 -8.31 -7.55
CA THR A 69 6.75 -9.30 -8.38
C THR A 69 7.65 -10.46 -8.81
N HIS A 70 7.08 -11.65 -8.98
CA HIS A 70 7.75 -12.81 -9.58
C HIS A 70 7.58 -12.87 -11.10
N ASP A 71 6.73 -12.04 -11.69
CA ASP A 71 6.49 -12.03 -13.12
C ASP A 71 7.50 -11.15 -13.86
N LYS A 72 8.52 -11.78 -14.43
CA LYS A 72 9.59 -11.09 -15.17
C LYS A 72 9.05 -10.30 -16.37
N GLN A 73 8.06 -10.81 -17.06
CA GLN A 73 7.52 -10.13 -18.23
C GLN A 73 6.81 -8.83 -17.84
N ARG A 74 5.97 -8.84 -16.81
CA ARG A 74 5.29 -7.64 -16.31
C ARG A 74 6.27 -6.64 -15.73
N TRP A 75 7.28 -7.11 -14.98
CA TRP A 75 8.35 -6.25 -14.50
C TRP A 75 9.09 -5.57 -15.67
N GLN A 76 9.44 -6.32 -16.74
CA GLN A 76 10.07 -5.75 -17.93
C GLN A 76 9.18 -4.75 -18.65
N MET A 77 7.86 -4.99 -18.73
CA MET A 77 6.92 -4.03 -19.31
C MET A 77 6.91 -2.71 -18.53
N GLN A 78 6.90 -2.76 -17.20
CA GLN A 78 6.97 -1.57 -16.36
C GLN A 78 8.30 -0.81 -16.59
N ARG A 79 9.43 -1.52 -16.61
CA ARG A 79 10.75 -0.89 -16.89
C ARG A 79 10.78 -0.26 -18.28
N ALA A 80 10.27 -0.92 -19.29
CA ALA A 80 10.22 -0.37 -20.65
C ALA A 80 9.40 0.93 -20.75
N LEU A 81 8.32 1.06 -19.96
CA LEU A 81 7.55 2.31 -19.88
C LEU A 81 8.36 3.44 -19.23
N ILE A 82 9.10 3.14 -18.16
CA ILE A 82 9.95 4.10 -17.47
C ILE A 82 11.11 4.50 -18.39
N ASP A 83 11.75 3.56 -19.10
CA ASP A 83 12.83 3.83 -20.03
C ASP A 83 12.38 4.70 -21.21
N ALA A 84 11.13 4.50 -21.67
CA ALA A 84 10.54 5.32 -22.72
C ALA A 84 10.13 6.73 -22.23
N GLN A 85 9.84 6.88 -20.95
CA GLN A 85 9.43 8.14 -20.33
C GLN A 85 10.04 8.25 -18.93
N PRO A 86 11.29 8.73 -18.81
CA PRO A 86 12.02 8.77 -17.53
C PRO A 86 11.33 9.59 -16.42
N ASP A 87 10.46 10.53 -16.77
CA ASP A 87 9.67 11.32 -15.80
C ASP A 87 8.68 10.47 -14.97
N LEU A 88 8.43 9.23 -15.38
CA LEU A 88 7.64 8.27 -14.60
C LEU A 88 8.44 7.66 -13.43
N GLU A 89 9.77 7.76 -13.45
CA GLU A 89 10.58 7.21 -12.38
C GLU A 89 10.59 8.13 -11.16
N LEU A 90 10.06 7.64 -10.06
CA LEU A 90 10.14 8.33 -8.78
C LEU A 90 11.43 7.89 -8.07
N GLY A 91 12.14 8.85 -7.50
CA GLY A 91 13.30 8.58 -6.65
C GLY A 91 12.92 7.91 -5.32
N PRO A 92 13.92 7.64 -4.45
CA PRO A 92 13.69 7.11 -3.12
C PRO A 92 12.78 7.99 -2.27
N VAL A 93 12.24 7.42 -1.19
CA VAL A 93 11.35 8.16 -0.29
C VAL A 93 12.05 9.35 0.36
N THR A 94 11.36 10.49 0.42
CA THR A 94 11.84 11.70 1.10
C THR A 94 11.39 11.74 2.55
N TRP A 95 12.04 12.58 3.38
CA TRP A 95 11.60 12.82 4.75
C TRP A 95 10.18 13.37 4.83
N GLY A 96 9.79 14.19 3.88
CA GLY A 96 8.42 14.71 3.76
C GLY A 96 7.40 13.62 3.49
N TRP A 97 7.68 12.75 2.52
CA TRP A 97 6.85 11.59 2.19
C TRP A 97 6.72 10.64 3.39
N LEU A 98 7.85 10.32 4.05
CA LEU A 98 7.85 9.43 5.22
C LEU A 98 7.02 10.01 6.37
N GLY A 99 7.11 11.33 6.59
CA GLY A 99 6.29 12.03 7.59
C GLY A 99 4.80 12.00 7.27
N ALA A 100 4.42 12.19 6.01
CA ALA A 100 3.04 12.08 5.55
C ALA A 100 2.51 10.64 5.70
N SER A 101 3.33 9.65 5.34
CA SER A 101 3.01 8.23 5.48
C SER A 101 2.77 7.81 6.93
N LEU A 102 3.64 8.25 7.86
CA LEU A 102 3.44 8.02 9.29
C LEU A 102 2.16 8.68 9.80
N SER A 103 1.86 9.90 9.34
CA SER A 103 0.65 10.62 9.74
C SER A 103 -0.63 9.95 9.26
N ILE A 104 -0.65 9.45 8.01
CA ILE A 104 -1.83 8.78 7.47
C ILE A 104 -2.08 7.43 8.17
N VAL A 105 -1.03 6.66 8.44
CA VAL A 105 -1.11 5.40 9.20
C VAL A 105 -1.65 5.64 10.61
N ASP A 106 -1.29 6.77 11.25
CA ASP A 106 -1.81 7.13 12.57
C ASP A 106 -3.31 7.40 12.57
N THR A 107 -3.89 7.84 11.45
CA THR A 107 -5.34 8.05 11.37
C THR A 107 -6.10 6.75 11.57
N PHE A 108 -5.56 5.63 11.09
CA PHE A 108 -6.17 4.30 11.22
C PHE A 108 -6.11 3.75 12.65
N SER A 109 -5.25 4.30 13.50
CA SER A 109 -5.19 3.95 14.92
C SER A 109 -6.39 4.50 15.71
N LYS A 110 -7.08 5.52 15.19
CA LYS A 110 -8.23 6.15 15.85
C LYS A 110 -9.48 5.26 15.74
N PRO A 111 -10.10 4.80 16.87
CA PRO A 111 -11.21 3.86 16.83
C PRO A 111 -12.43 4.35 16.06
N LYS A 112 -12.71 5.65 16.10
CA LYS A 112 -13.90 6.24 15.47
C LYS A 112 -13.78 6.37 13.96
N ALA A 113 -12.57 6.57 13.41
CA ALA A 113 -12.38 6.79 11.98
C ALA A 113 -12.83 5.58 11.14
N LEU A 114 -12.45 4.37 11.55
CA LEU A 114 -12.77 3.16 10.79
C LEU A 114 -14.25 2.76 10.90
N LYS A 115 -14.93 3.09 11.99
CA LYS A 115 -16.37 2.77 12.17
C LYS A 115 -17.30 3.49 11.19
N GLN A 116 -16.83 4.57 10.57
CA GLN A 116 -17.60 5.33 9.58
C GLN A 116 -17.54 4.72 8.18
N VAL A 117 -16.63 3.76 7.96
CA VAL A 117 -16.49 3.04 6.68
C VAL A 117 -17.54 1.91 6.67
N ALA A 118 -18.78 2.26 6.34
CA ALA A 118 -19.93 1.34 6.36
C ALA A 118 -20.15 0.60 5.03
N ILE A 119 -19.20 0.64 4.13
CA ILE A 119 -19.23 -0.05 2.84
C ILE A 119 -18.54 -1.41 2.94
N PRO A 120 -18.87 -2.37 2.05
CA PRO A 120 -18.09 -3.60 1.90
C PRO A 120 -16.66 -3.29 1.47
N VAL A 121 -15.70 -3.94 2.13
CA VAL A 121 -14.27 -3.80 1.86
C VAL A 121 -13.65 -5.17 1.60
N PHE A 122 -12.73 -5.23 0.65
CA PHE A 122 -11.82 -6.36 0.43
C PHE A 122 -10.38 -5.89 0.51
N VAL A 123 -9.56 -6.61 1.26
CA VAL A 123 -8.11 -6.33 1.39
C VAL A 123 -7.34 -7.58 1.00
N ALA A 124 -6.47 -7.47 0.02
CA ALA A 124 -5.50 -8.50 -0.32
C ALA A 124 -4.11 -8.13 0.23
N SER A 125 -3.53 -9.03 1.01
CA SER A 125 -2.13 -8.98 1.45
C SER A 125 -1.28 -9.90 0.59
N ALA A 126 -0.06 -9.51 0.29
CA ALA A 126 0.93 -10.39 -0.30
C ALA A 126 1.59 -11.24 0.79
N GLU A 127 1.77 -12.55 0.60
CA GLU A 127 2.42 -13.39 1.61
C GLU A 127 3.90 -13.02 1.79
N GLU A 128 4.62 -12.81 0.67
CA GLU A 128 6.05 -12.44 0.65
C GLU A 128 6.28 -10.92 0.74
N GLU A 129 5.42 -10.21 1.45
CA GLU A 129 5.44 -8.76 1.60
C GLU A 129 6.71 -8.27 2.31
N GLN A 130 7.38 -7.26 1.73
CA GLN A 130 8.60 -6.67 2.30
C GLN A 130 8.49 -5.17 2.60
N LEU A 131 7.48 -4.47 2.10
CA LEU A 131 7.36 -3.01 2.17
C LEU A 131 6.36 -2.55 3.24
N VAL A 132 5.19 -3.21 3.32
CA VAL A 132 4.12 -2.84 4.24
C VAL A 132 3.89 -3.92 5.31
N ASP A 133 3.16 -3.58 6.35
CA ASP A 133 2.91 -4.47 7.48
C ASP A 133 1.57 -5.20 7.30
N ASN A 134 1.62 -6.48 6.94
CA ASN A 134 0.43 -7.33 6.79
C ASN A 134 -0.39 -7.44 8.10
N ALA A 135 0.27 -7.39 9.27
CA ALA A 135 -0.45 -7.40 10.55
C ALA A 135 -1.31 -6.14 10.73
N ALA A 136 -0.96 -5.03 10.07
CA ALA A 136 -1.81 -3.84 10.04
C ALA A 136 -3.07 -4.05 9.19
N HIS A 137 -2.98 -4.81 8.08
CA HIS A 137 -4.13 -5.15 7.24
C HIS A 137 -5.17 -5.92 8.04
N GLU A 138 -4.75 -6.99 8.71
CA GLU A 138 -5.60 -7.81 9.57
C GLU A 138 -6.27 -6.98 10.67
N LYS A 139 -5.47 -6.20 11.43
CA LYS A 139 -5.96 -5.36 12.53
C LYS A 139 -6.95 -4.29 12.08
N ILE A 140 -6.73 -3.68 10.92
CA ILE A 140 -7.61 -2.64 10.40
C ILE A 140 -8.88 -3.27 9.85
N CYS A 141 -8.78 -4.37 9.08
CA CYS A 141 -9.92 -5.10 8.56
C CYS A 141 -10.84 -5.58 9.69
N ALA A 142 -10.30 -6.14 10.77
CA ALA A 142 -11.07 -6.56 11.94
C ALA A 142 -11.83 -5.41 12.65
N ARG A 143 -11.51 -4.16 12.36
CA ARG A 143 -12.15 -2.97 12.94
C ARG A 143 -13.13 -2.29 11.99
N LEU A 144 -13.13 -2.67 10.72
CA LEU A 144 -14.11 -2.23 9.74
C LEU A 144 -15.40 -3.01 9.90
N PRO A 145 -16.59 -2.39 9.72
CA PRO A 145 -17.89 -3.05 9.91
C PRO A 145 -18.13 -4.23 8.96
N ASP A 146 -17.67 -4.14 7.71
CA ASP A 146 -17.78 -5.18 6.68
C ASP A 146 -16.48 -5.26 5.89
N CYS A 147 -15.56 -6.16 6.30
CA CYS A 147 -14.26 -6.31 5.65
C CYS A 147 -13.89 -7.79 5.50
N GLU A 148 -13.51 -8.17 4.31
CA GLU A 148 -12.89 -9.46 3.99
C GLU A 148 -11.39 -9.24 3.78
N HIS A 149 -10.55 -10.02 4.49
CA HIS A 149 -9.11 -10.02 4.33
C HIS A 149 -8.66 -11.36 3.73
N GLY A 150 -7.91 -11.30 2.63
CA GLY A 150 -7.28 -12.44 1.98
C GLY A 150 -5.77 -12.27 1.92
N VAL A 151 -5.03 -13.38 2.04
CA VAL A 151 -3.59 -13.43 1.79
C VAL A 151 -3.40 -14.19 0.48
N ILE A 152 -2.67 -13.59 -0.46
CA ILE A 152 -2.34 -14.20 -1.74
C ILE A 152 -1.03 -14.96 -1.57
N GLU A 153 -1.12 -16.29 -1.67
CA GLU A 153 0.00 -17.20 -1.41
C GLU A 153 1.15 -16.98 -2.40
N GLY A 154 2.37 -16.91 -1.89
CA GLY A 154 3.61 -16.69 -2.66
C GLY A 154 3.66 -15.36 -3.40
N ALA A 155 2.73 -14.42 -3.23
CA ALA A 155 2.77 -13.13 -3.90
C ALA A 155 3.73 -12.17 -3.21
N MET A 156 4.45 -11.38 -4.00
CA MET A 156 5.14 -10.16 -3.56
C MET A 156 4.20 -8.95 -3.60
N HIS A 157 4.71 -7.79 -3.21
CA HIS A 157 3.94 -6.56 -2.96
C HIS A 157 2.97 -6.14 -4.07
N GLU A 158 3.39 -6.19 -5.33
CA GLU A 158 2.57 -5.78 -6.47
C GLU A 158 1.71 -6.95 -6.99
N ILE A 159 0.73 -7.38 -6.19
CA ILE A 159 -0.15 -8.54 -6.46
C ILE A 159 -0.74 -8.49 -7.88
N LEU A 160 -1.14 -7.31 -8.38
CA LEU A 160 -1.69 -7.15 -9.72
C LEU A 160 -0.64 -7.24 -10.83
N MET A 161 0.63 -7.18 -10.48
CA MET A 161 1.78 -7.41 -11.36
C MET A 161 2.32 -8.85 -11.27
N GLU A 162 1.76 -9.68 -10.40
CA GLU A 162 2.14 -11.08 -10.21
C GLU A 162 1.70 -11.97 -11.38
N THR A 163 2.14 -13.23 -11.33
CA THR A 163 1.72 -14.28 -12.28
C THR A 163 0.20 -14.43 -12.30
N ASP A 164 -0.34 -14.94 -13.42
CA ASP A 164 -1.80 -15.04 -13.62
C ASP A 164 -2.49 -15.82 -12.50
N THR A 165 -1.89 -16.89 -11.98
CA THR A 165 -2.45 -17.68 -10.88
C THR A 165 -2.67 -16.83 -9.64
N ARG A 166 -1.65 -16.07 -9.19
CA ARG A 166 -1.74 -15.20 -8.01
C ARG A 166 -2.71 -14.04 -8.22
N ARG A 167 -2.69 -13.45 -9.40
CA ARG A 167 -3.65 -12.41 -9.77
C ARG A 167 -5.10 -12.90 -9.76
N GLN A 168 -5.33 -14.14 -10.15
CA GLN A 168 -6.65 -14.75 -10.16
C GLN A 168 -7.25 -14.80 -8.75
N GLU A 169 -6.46 -15.11 -7.72
CA GLU A 169 -6.91 -15.10 -6.32
C GLU A 169 -7.41 -13.72 -5.90
N PHE A 170 -6.70 -12.65 -6.29
CA PHE A 170 -7.18 -11.28 -6.06
C PHE A 170 -8.52 -11.02 -6.74
N TRP A 171 -8.66 -11.42 -8.03
CA TRP A 171 -9.89 -11.20 -8.78
C TRP A 171 -11.07 -12.00 -8.23
N GLU A 172 -10.85 -13.17 -7.68
CA GLU A 172 -11.89 -13.94 -6.97
C GLU A 172 -12.37 -13.22 -5.71
N GLY A 173 -11.45 -12.66 -4.92
CA GLY A 173 -11.79 -11.81 -3.78
C GLY A 173 -12.57 -10.56 -4.19
N PHE A 174 -12.14 -9.92 -5.26
CA PHE A 174 -12.84 -8.77 -5.84
C PHE A 174 -14.26 -9.13 -6.30
N GLN A 175 -14.45 -10.25 -6.96
CA GLN A 175 -15.79 -10.72 -7.35
C GLN A 175 -16.68 -11.02 -6.13
N ARG A 176 -16.12 -11.56 -5.04
CA ARG A 176 -16.87 -11.72 -3.78
C ARG A 176 -17.29 -10.38 -3.21
N LEU A 177 -16.40 -9.38 -3.25
CA LEU A 177 -16.71 -8.01 -2.84
C LEU A 177 -17.90 -7.44 -3.64
N LEU A 178 -17.89 -7.53 -4.98
CA LEU A 178 -18.99 -7.03 -5.81
C LEU A 178 -20.31 -7.67 -5.45
N ARG A 179 -20.35 -9.00 -5.24
CA ARG A 179 -21.57 -9.70 -4.77
C ARG A 179 -22.06 -9.21 -3.41
N ARG A 180 -21.17 -8.92 -2.44
CA ARG A 180 -21.54 -8.36 -1.14
C ARG A 180 -22.09 -6.93 -1.26
N ALA A 181 -21.58 -6.18 -2.21
CA ALA A 181 -22.04 -4.82 -2.48
C ALA A 181 -23.30 -4.75 -3.35
N ASN A 182 -23.81 -5.88 -3.85
CA ASN A 182 -24.92 -5.98 -4.80
C ASN A 182 -24.68 -5.19 -6.10
N ILE A 183 -23.45 -5.26 -6.63
CA ILE A 183 -23.00 -4.64 -7.87
C ILE A 183 -22.67 -5.73 -8.90
#